data_ac1f9a3c4d840a13a457d0a9389df84b
#
_entry.id   ac1f9a3c4d840a13a457d0a9389df84b
#
_cell.length_a   1.000
_cell.length_b   1.000
_cell.length_c   1.000
_cell.angle_alpha   90.00
_cell.angle_beta   90.00
_cell.angle_gamma   90.00
#
_symmetry.space_group_name_H-M   'P 1'
#
loop_
_entity.id
_entity.type
_entity.pdbx_description
1 polymer ?
#
loop_
_entity_poly.entity_id
_entity_poly.type
_entity_poly.pdbx_seq_one_letter_code
_entity_poly.pdbx_strand_id
1 'polypeptide(L)'
;MSCPIRSKTKRDAYSIKLATYTMAHMIEENIDRVYSNQGTEWHTLAIPTEVIDEEVFDSLSHDIIESPVTCQVEGNTIELPNHKILVADMRKSRPDLDPSQQFVPLHVPKAGYKVINNRDVIECMKASFADLDVKITTAGTLEGAKKFFVSVDIGESDLVINKDRFKAYVNFITGHDGTLAMTAYDSVIRIVCMNTLIASREAAGAAGFSVYHTKNADLAMKNLPELFNAILKGRANLQEVMEYLEQNKCDANDALAMACGYFCLETDKAELSTRAMNAAQGIATLFSRGIGNKGETLYDLANGATEYWTSGEGTGKGKTSLSDRTYRSQMGSAATHKESFVAMLANDDRRKEALQLGKQALALAN
;
A
#
# COMPACT_ATOMS: atom_id res chain seq x y z
N MET A 1 55.98 -28.44 35.47
CA MET A 1 55.44 -27.75 34.27
C MET A 1 53.94 -27.79 34.30
N SER A 2 53.32 -26.74 34.83
CA SER A 2 51.90 -26.65 35.07
C SER A 2 51.31 -25.60 34.13
N CYS A 3 50.36 -26.03 33.29
CA CYS A 3 49.62 -25.17 32.41
C CYS A 3 48.32 -24.72 33.12
N PRO A 4 48.00 -23.44 33.22
CA PRO A 4 46.77 -23.01 33.89
C PRO A 4 45.60 -23.02 32.90
N ILE A 5 44.55 -23.72 33.25
CA ILE A 5 43.23 -23.71 32.61
C ILE A 5 42.56 -22.37 32.94
N ARG A 6 42.41 -21.51 31.91
CA ARG A 6 41.57 -20.31 31.97
C ARG A 6 40.12 -20.69 31.73
N SER A 7 39.31 -20.63 32.78
CA SER A 7 37.86 -20.64 32.69
C SER A 7 37.36 -19.33 32.04
N LYS A 8 36.84 -19.40 30.83
CA LYS A 8 36.05 -18.32 30.21
C LYS A 8 34.58 -18.54 30.50
N THR A 9 34.07 -17.95 31.54
CA THR A 9 32.66 -17.72 31.68
C THR A 9 32.25 -16.60 30.74
N LYS A 10 31.78 -16.94 29.55
CA LYS A 10 31.01 -16.02 28.72
C LYS A 10 29.59 -15.98 29.25
N ARG A 11 29.28 -14.93 29.98
CA ARG A 11 27.88 -14.45 30.10
C ARG A 11 27.51 -13.91 28.73
N ASP A 12 26.88 -14.71 27.92
CA ASP A 12 26.19 -14.26 26.75
C ASP A 12 25.00 -13.44 27.23
N ALA A 13 25.19 -12.12 27.27
CA ALA A 13 24.11 -11.17 27.35
C ALA A 13 23.28 -11.37 26.08
N TYR A 14 22.20 -12.10 26.18
CA TYR A 14 21.14 -12.05 25.19
C TYR A 14 20.60 -10.63 25.21
N SER A 15 21.19 -9.80 24.35
CA SER A 15 20.54 -8.59 23.88
C SER A 15 19.27 -9.07 23.14
N ILE A 16 18.17 -9.02 23.83
CA ILE A 16 16.86 -9.02 23.20
C ILE A 16 16.87 -7.74 22.36
N LYS A 17 17.29 -7.86 21.08
CA LYS A 17 16.86 -6.89 20.09
C LYS A 17 15.34 -6.99 20.14
N LEU A 18 14.70 -6.01 20.77
CA LEU A 18 13.34 -5.71 20.46
C LEU A 18 13.31 -5.68 18.93
N ALA A 19 12.64 -6.65 18.34
CA ALA A 19 12.25 -6.56 16.95
C ALA A 19 11.41 -5.28 16.90
N THR A 20 11.99 -4.23 16.37
CA THR A 20 11.27 -3.05 15.96
C THR A 20 10.22 -3.60 15.03
N TYR A 21 8.97 -3.60 15.47
CA TYR A 21 7.83 -3.94 14.65
C TYR A 21 7.82 -2.92 13.54
N THR A 22 8.41 -3.30 12.42
CA THR A 22 8.45 -2.49 11.22
C THR A 22 7.05 -2.48 10.66
N MET A 23 6.51 -1.32 10.66
CA MET A 23 5.13 -1.02 10.29
C MET A 23 4.77 -1.43 8.87
N ALA A 24 3.49 -1.66 8.64
CA ALA A 24 2.89 -2.00 7.35
C ALA A 24 3.22 -1.03 6.20
N HIS A 25 3.92 0.04 6.46
CA HIS A 25 4.24 1.13 5.54
C HIS A 25 5.74 1.35 5.32
N MET A 26 6.57 0.32 5.37
CA MET A 26 8.01 0.48 5.16
C MET A 26 8.34 1.06 3.77
N ILE A 27 8.07 2.33 3.62
CA ILE A 27 8.39 3.16 2.46
C ILE A 27 9.83 3.68 2.57
N GLU A 28 10.54 3.28 3.59
CA GLU A 28 11.78 3.85 4.12
C GLU A 28 12.89 4.02 3.08
N GLU A 29 13.02 3.11 2.12
CA GLU A 29 14.02 3.21 1.06
C GLU A 29 13.60 4.12 -0.10
N ASN A 30 12.30 4.45 -0.19
CA ASN A 30 11.73 5.26 -1.28
C ASN A 30 11.16 6.58 -0.79
N ILE A 31 11.34 6.89 0.49
CA ILE A 31 10.93 8.17 1.08
C ILE A 31 11.86 9.28 0.61
N ASP A 32 11.29 10.31 0.01
CA ASP A 32 11.99 11.57 -0.18
C ASP A 32 11.76 12.49 1.02
N ARG A 33 10.49 12.73 1.36
CA ARG A 33 10.08 13.52 2.50
C ARG A 33 8.65 13.14 2.90
N VAL A 34 8.48 12.66 4.12
CA VAL A 34 7.18 12.29 4.68
C VAL A 34 7.01 12.93 6.03
N TYR A 35 5.87 13.56 6.26
CA TYR A 35 5.47 14.14 7.54
C TYR A 35 4.35 13.30 8.14
N SER A 36 4.39 13.08 9.46
CA SER A 36 3.34 12.37 10.18
C SER A 36 3.10 12.97 11.56
N ASN A 37 1.84 13.10 11.96
CA ASN A 37 1.44 13.47 13.31
C ASN A 37 1.03 12.25 14.17
N GLN A 38 1.24 11.04 13.68
CA GLN A 38 0.91 9.79 14.38
C GLN A 38 2.07 9.25 15.24
N GLY A 39 3.16 10.01 15.35
CA GLY A 39 4.37 9.59 16.07
C GLY A 39 5.25 8.65 15.24
N THR A 40 6.42 8.35 15.78
CA THR A 40 7.46 7.51 15.13
C THR A 40 7.06 6.05 15.02
N GLU A 41 6.00 5.63 15.68
CA GLU A 41 5.50 4.25 15.62
C GLU A 41 4.93 3.88 14.25
N TRP A 42 4.50 4.86 13.45
CA TRP A 42 3.88 4.65 12.14
C TRP A 42 4.85 4.74 10.97
N HIS A 43 5.87 5.60 11.09
CA HIS A 43 6.90 5.79 10.06
C HIS A 43 8.21 6.17 10.74
N THR A 44 9.11 5.23 10.88
CA THR A 44 10.40 5.44 11.57
C THR A 44 11.26 6.53 10.94
N LEU A 45 11.07 6.84 9.65
CA LEU A 45 11.75 7.89 8.91
C LEU A 45 10.87 9.11 8.60
N ALA A 46 9.59 9.11 9.04
CA ALA A 46 8.76 10.30 8.88
C ALA A 46 9.25 11.43 9.81
N ILE A 47 9.16 12.63 9.30
CA ILE A 47 9.40 13.84 10.09
C ILE A 47 8.18 14.01 11.01
N PRO A 48 8.34 13.93 12.34
CA PRO A 48 7.23 14.12 13.25
C PRO A 48 6.77 15.58 13.21
N THR A 49 5.46 15.78 13.15
CA THR A 49 4.84 17.10 13.20
C THR A 49 3.57 17.05 14.03
N GLU A 50 3.19 18.15 14.67
CA GLU A 50 1.91 18.22 15.38
C GLU A 50 0.74 18.40 14.41
N VAL A 51 0.97 19.16 13.33
CA VAL A 51 -0.04 19.48 12.32
C VAL A 51 0.58 19.39 10.93
N ILE A 52 -0.20 18.92 9.98
CA ILE A 52 0.12 18.98 8.55
C ILE A 52 -0.65 20.17 7.97
N ASP A 53 0.05 21.28 7.86
CA ASP A 53 -0.47 22.58 7.44
C ASP A 53 0.04 23.03 6.07
N GLU A 54 -0.18 24.29 5.73
CA GLU A 54 0.26 24.86 4.45
C GLU A 54 1.78 24.85 4.29
N GLU A 55 2.55 25.05 5.36
CA GLU A 55 4.02 25.04 5.29
C GLU A 55 4.53 23.64 4.93
N VAL A 56 3.93 22.61 5.52
CA VAL A 56 4.21 21.21 5.16
C VAL A 56 3.84 20.96 3.71
N PHE A 57 2.65 21.38 3.28
CA PHE A 57 2.20 21.19 1.89
C PHE A 57 3.07 21.93 0.88
N ASP A 58 3.51 23.14 1.18
CA ASP A 58 4.44 23.89 0.33
C ASP A 58 5.77 23.15 0.15
N SER A 59 6.26 22.53 1.23
CA SER A 59 7.50 21.74 1.18
C SER A 59 7.37 20.43 0.33
N LEU A 60 6.15 19.97 0.09
CA LEU A 60 5.84 18.78 -0.69
C LEU A 60 5.33 19.10 -2.11
N SER A 61 5.04 20.37 -2.41
CA SER A 61 4.49 20.81 -3.70
C SER A 61 5.61 21.33 -4.60
N HIS A 62 6.09 20.46 -5.48
CA HIS A 62 7.13 20.82 -6.45
C HIS A 62 6.48 21.39 -7.71
N ASP A 63 7.12 22.38 -8.32
CA ASP A 63 6.74 22.85 -9.66
C ASP A 63 7.16 21.77 -10.68
N ILE A 64 6.24 21.33 -11.55
CA ILE A 64 6.56 20.36 -12.60
C ILE A 64 6.72 21.09 -13.91
N ILE A 65 7.96 21.13 -14.38
CA ILE A 65 8.35 21.76 -15.66
C ILE A 65 8.13 20.74 -16.78
N GLU A 66 7.46 21.20 -17.83
CA GLU A 66 7.33 20.47 -19.09
C GLU A 66 8.32 21.04 -20.12
N SER A 67 9.13 20.19 -20.73
CA SER A 67 10.11 20.60 -21.73
C SER A 67 10.13 19.65 -22.94
N PRO A 68 10.45 20.11 -24.15
CA PRO A 68 10.68 19.25 -25.30
C PRO A 68 11.79 18.23 -25.03
N VAL A 69 11.63 17.03 -25.57
CA VAL A 69 12.69 16.02 -25.55
C VAL A 69 13.58 16.18 -26.76
N THR A 70 14.84 16.48 -26.53
CA THR A 70 15.83 16.63 -27.60
C THR A 70 17.03 15.71 -27.38
N CYS A 71 17.69 15.32 -28.47
CA CYS A 71 18.98 14.64 -28.43
C CYS A 71 19.97 15.29 -29.37
N GLN A 72 21.26 15.10 -29.12
CA GLN A 72 22.34 15.56 -29.98
C GLN A 72 22.87 14.38 -30.81
N VAL A 73 22.83 14.53 -32.14
CA VAL A 73 23.39 13.52 -33.05
C VAL A 73 24.32 14.25 -34.05
N GLU A 74 25.61 13.95 -34.02
CA GLU A 74 26.61 14.54 -34.87
C GLU A 74 26.56 16.09 -34.90
N GLY A 75 26.32 16.71 -33.74
CA GLY A 75 26.22 18.16 -33.61
C GLY A 75 24.86 18.78 -33.99
N ASN A 76 23.93 17.98 -34.48
CA ASN A 76 22.56 18.43 -34.77
C ASN A 76 21.64 18.13 -33.56
N THR A 77 20.80 19.11 -33.21
CA THR A 77 19.74 18.91 -32.23
C THR A 77 18.52 18.33 -32.92
N ILE A 78 18.10 17.14 -32.50
CA ILE A 78 16.91 16.47 -33.00
C ILE A 78 15.87 16.47 -31.86
N GLU A 79 14.69 16.98 -32.14
CA GLU A 79 13.55 16.93 -31.23
C GLU A 79 12.72 15.66 -31.44
N LEU A 80 12.31 14.99 -30.36
CA LEU A 80 11.40 13.86 -30.42
C LEU A 80 9.95 14.40 -30.48
N PRO A 81 9.28 14.35 -31.63
CA PRO A 81 7.95 14.92 -31.76
C PRO A 81 6.94 14.18 -30.91
N ASN A 82 5.90 14.88 -30.45
CA ASN A 82 4.80 14.35 -29.64
C ASN A 82 5.20 13.79 -28.27
N HIS A 83 6.38 14.09 -27.77
CA HIS A 83 6.82 13.76 -26.41
C HIS A 83 7.30 15.01 -25.69
N LYS A 84 7.24 14.98 -24.38
CA LYS A 84 7.79 15.99 -23.47
C LYS A 84 8.45 15.28 -22.29
N ILE A 85 9.41 15.92 -21.67
CA ILE A 85 9.95 15.48 -20.40
C ILE A 85 9.30 16.25 -19.26
N LEU A 86 8.96 15.54 -18.20
CA LEU A 86 8.52 16.12 -16.94
C LEU A 86 9.69 16.15 -15.97
N VAL A 87 9.95 17.31 -15.38
CA VAL A 87 11.03 17.53 -14.42
C VAL A 87 10.46 18.21 -13.20
N ALA A 88 10.69 17.64 -12.00
CA ALA A 88 10.36 18.33 -10.77
C ALA A 88 11.40 19.41 -10.49
N ASP A 89 10.93 20.65 -10.29
CA ASP A 89 11.73 21.77 -9.81
C ASP A 89 11.53 21.90 -8.29
N MET A 90 12.53 21.45 -7.56
CA MET A 90 12.50 21.42 -6.09
C MET A 90 13.10 22.66 -5.43
N ARG A 91 13.55 23.66 -6.19
CA ARG A 91 14.28 24.83 -5.64
C ARG A 91 13.49 25.57 -4.54
N LYS A 92 12.17 25.65 -4.68
CA LYS A 92 11.31 26.31 -3.69
C LYS A 92 10.93 25.39 -2.53
N SER A 93 10.52 24.16 -2.84
CA SER A 93 10.02 23.20 -1.86
C SER A 93 11.14 22.53 -1.06
N ARG A 94 12.34 22.42 -1.65
CA ARG A 94 13.50 21.76 -1.06
C ARG A 94 14.78 22.61 -1.26
N PRO A 95 14.85 23.82 -0.69
CA PRO A 95 16.03 24.67 -0.77
C PRO A 95 17.25 24.08 -0.03
N ASP A 96 17.03 23.05 0.78
CA ASP A 96 18.02 22.27 1.52
C ASP A 96 18.83 21.32 0.64
N LEU A 97 18.37 21.00 -0.57
CA LEU A 97 19.06 20.10 -1.49
C LEU A 97 20.24 20.79 -2.20
N ASP A 98 21.27 20.01 -2.52
CA ASP A 98 22.32 20.45 -3.41
C ASP A 98 21.75 20.91 -4.76
N PRO A 99 22.24 22.02 -5.36
CA PRO A 99 21.74 22.50 -6.66
C PRO A 99 21.69 21.45 -7.78
N SER A 100 22.57 20.46 -7.76
CA SER A 100 22.56 19.33 -8.70
C SER A 100 21.40 18.36 -8.50
N GLN A 101 20.75 18.39 -7.34
CA GLN A 101 19.64 17.51 -6.97
C GLN A 101 18.27 18.22 -7.02
N GLN A 102 18.26 19.52 -7.31
CA GLN A 102 17.03 20.32 -7.32
C GLN A 102 16.16 20.13 -8.58
N PHE A 103 16.70 19.50 -9.63
CA PHE A 103 15.96 19.15 -10.83
C PHE A 103 15.94 17.63 -11.01
N VAL A 104 14.77 17.04 -10.85
CA VAL A 104 14.61 15.57 -10.90
C VAL A 104 13.79 15.19 -12.13
N PRO A 105 14.35 14.42 -13.09
CA PRO A 105 13.58 13.91 -14.21
C PRO A 105 12.56 12.87 -13.73
N LEU A 106 11.29 13.07 -14.07
CA LEU A 106 10.19 12.24 -13.61
C LEU A 106 9.77 11.22 -14.66
N HIS A 107 9.44 11.72 -15.88
CA HIS A 107 8.84 10.89 -16.93
C HIS A 107 8.98 11.55 -18.32
N VAL A 108 8.87 10.74 -19.37
CA VAL A 108 8.80 11.19 -20.76
C VAL A 108 7.48 10.74 -21.40
N PRO A 109 6.37 11.41 -21.08
CA PRO A 109 5.06 11.06 -21.63
C PRO A 109 4.86 11.61 -23.04
N LYS A 110 3.77 11.18 -23.68
CA LYS A 110 3.25 11.84 -24.88
C LYS A 110 2.77 13.26 -24.56
N ALA A 111 2.79 14.15 -25.57
CA ALA A 111 2.41 15.56 -25.41
C ALA A 111 1.01 15.76 -24.81
N GLY A 112 0.08 14.84 -25.05
CA GLY A 112 -1.29 14.89 -24.48
C GLY A 112 -1.43 14.51 -23.00
N TYR A 113 -0.35 14.12 -22.33
CA TYR A 113 -0.35 13.86 -20.91
C TYR A 113 -0.61 15.16 -20.12
N LYS A 114 -1.60 15.17 -19.24
CA LYS A 114 -1.90 16.30 -18.36
C LYS A 114 -1.27 16.07 -17.00
N VAL A 115 -0.44 16.99 -16.56
CA VAL A 115 0.10 16.97 -15.20
C VAL A 115 -1.02 17.29 -14.22
N ILE A 116 -1.13 16.52 -13.14
CA ILE A 116 -1.92 16.82 -11.93
C ILE A 116 -0.88 17.10 -10.85
N ASN A 117 -0.74 18.36 -10.45
CA ASN A 117 0.27 18.75 -9.48
C ASN A 117 -0.12 18.29 -8.05
N ASN A 118 0.86 18.18 -7.17
CA ASN A 118 0.60 17.86 -5.76
C ASN A 118 -0.37 18.86 -5.14
N ARG A 119 -0.25 20.14 -5.48
CA ARG A 119 -1.17 21.19 -5.02
C ARG A 119 -2.62 20.95 -5.48
N ASP A 120 -2.83 20.50 -6.71
CA ASP A 120 -4.16 20.17 -7.23
C ASP A 120 -4.81 19.06 -6.39
N VAL A 121 -4.03 18.04 -5.99
CA VAL A 121 -4.50 16.95 -5.11
C VAL A 121 -4.85 17.46 -3.73
N ILE A 122 -4.03 18.34 -3.14
CA ILE A 122 -4.27 18.96 -1.83
C ILE A 122 -5.57 19.79 -1.85
N GLU A 123 -5.75 20.64 -2.85
CA GLU A 123 -6.96 21.46 -2.98
C GLU A 123 -8.21 20.59 -3.20
N CYS A 124 -8.08 19.53 -3.97
CA CYS A 124 -9.14 18.57 -4.18
C CYS A 124 -9.52 17.83 -2.89
N MET A 125 -8.53 17.41 -2.11
CA MET A 125 -8.74 16.82 -0.79
C MET A 125 -9.45 17.80 0.15
N LYS A 126 -8.97 19.05 0.28
CA LYS A 126 -9.60 20.07 1.11
C LYS A 126 -11.06 20.33 0.71
N ALA A 127 -11.32 20.45 -0.58
CA ALA A 127 -12.68 20.62 -1.07
C ALA A 127 -13.58 19.43 -0.75
N SER A 128 -13.04 18.21 -0.78
CA SER A 128 -13.79 16.99 -0.45
C SER A 128 -14.21 16.89 1.02
N PHE A 129 -13.45 17.54 1.91
CA PHE A 129 -13.67 17.49 3.36
C PHE A 129 -14.06 18.84 3.98
N ALA A 130 -14.45 19.84 3.17
CA ALA A 130 -14.70 21.20 3.64
C ALA A 130 -15.72 21.31 4.78
N ASP A 131 -16.71 20.40 4.80
CA ASP A 131 -17.79 20.39 5.80
C ASP A 131 -17.59 19.33 6.89
N LEU A 132 -16.40 18.69 6.96
CA LEU A 132 -16.11 17.61 7.89
C LEU A 132 -14.93 17.96 8.80
N ASP A 133 -15.03 17.57 10.06
CA ASP A 133 -13.93 17.63 11.00
C ASP A 133 -12.99 16.42 10.79
N VAL A 134 -12.02 16.60 9.92
CA VAL A 134 -11.06 15.56 9.56
C VAL A 134 -9.64 15.95 9.95
N LYS A 135 -8.82 14.95 10.24
CA LYS A 135 -7.43 15.15 10.58
C LYS A 135 -6.51 14.60 9.50
N ILE A 136 -5.69 15.45 8.90
CA ILE A 136 -4.63 14.98 8.01
C ILE A 136 -3.53 14.38 8.88
N THR A 137 -3.22 13.11 8.64
CA THR A 137 -2.33 12.33 9.52
C THR A 137 -0.95 12.13 8.94
N THR A 138 -0.86 12.01 7.63
CA THR A 138 0.40 11.77 6.94
C THR A 138 0.36 12.39 5.55
N ALA A 139 1.44 13.01 5.13
CA ALA A 139 1.63 13.50 3.76
C ALA A 139 3.10 13.36 3.35
N GLY A 140 3.35 13.07 2.07
CA GLY A 140 4.73 12.90 1.64
C GLY A 140 4.93 12.67 0.15
N THR A 141 6.21 12.68 -0.23
CA THR A 141 6.69 12.34 -1.59
C THR A 141 7.59 11.12 -1.55
N LEU A 142 7.58 10.36 -2.63
CA LEU A 142 8.27 9.08 -2.77
C LEU A 142 9.00 9.00 -4.11
N GLU A 143 10.04 8.17 -4.18
CA GLU A 143 10.75 7.80 -5.41
C GLU A 143 11.31 9.00 -6.19
N GLY A 144 11.96 9.92 -5.51
CA GLY A 144 12.52 11.13 -6.15
C GLY A 144 11.41 12.04 -6.67
N ALA A 145 10.43 12.37 -5.82
CA ALA A 145 9.25 13.20 -6.13
C ALA A 145 8.31 12.64 -7.22
N LYS A 146 8.47 11.38 -7.62
CA LYS A 146 7.63 10.75 -8.63
C LYS A 146 6.23 10.47 -8.16
N LYS A 147 6.04 10.34 -6.85
CA LYS A 147 4.72 10.07 -6.25
C LYS A 147 4.49 11.01 -5.07
N PHE A 148 3.24 11.39 -4.88
CA PHE A 148 2.77 12.20 -3.77
C PHE A 148 1.54 11.54 -3.15
N PHE A 149 1.44 11.57 -1.84
CA PHE A 149 0.27 11.05 -1.13
C PHE A 149 -0.10 11.90 0.09
N VAL A 150 -1.39 11.83 0.45
CA VAL A 150 -1.94 12.39 1.69
C VAL A 150 -2.91 11.38 2.28
N SER A 151 -2.82 11.16 3.60
CA SER A 151 -3.75 10.31 4.36
C SER A 151 -4.54 11.16 5.33
N VAL A 152 -5.85 11.00 5.31
CA VAL A 152 -6.81 11.74 6.11
C VAL A 152 -7.54 10.77 7.04
N ASP A 153 -7.48 10.99 8.35
CA ASP A 153 -8.29 10.32 9.36
C ASP A 153 -9.65 11.02 9.42
N ILE A 154 -10.71 10.29 9.16
CA ILE A 154 -12.08 10.81 9.11
C ILE A 154 -12.88 10.53 10.40
N GLY A 155 -12.16 10.21 11.48
CA GLY A 155 -12.56 10.27 12.90
C GLY A 155 -13.70 9.37 13.36
N GLU A 156 -14.88 9.48 12.81
CA GLU A 156 -16.11 8.91 13.40
C GLU A 156 -16.38 7.42 13.11
N SER A 157 -15.45 6.72 12.48
CA SER A 157 -15.72 5.38 12.02
C SER A 157 -14.60 4.38 12.30
N ASP A 158 -14.18 4.29 13.56
CA ASP A 158 -13.46 3.10 14.00
C ASP A 158 -14.37 1.89 13.75
N LEU A 159 -14.00 1.06 12.79
CA LEU A 159 -14.64 -0.24 12.60
C LEU A 159 -14.28 -1.12 13.79
N VAL A 160 -15.26 -1.73 14.42
CA VAL A 160 -15.05 -2.72 15.48
C VAL A 160 -15.60 -4.06 15.02
N ILE A 161 -14.72 -5.02 14.79
CA ILE A 161 -15.08 -6.37 14.38
C ILE A 161 -14.52 -7.32 15.42
N ASN A 162 -15.39 -8.06 16.09
CA ASN A 162 -15.01 -9.05 17.12
C ASN A 162 -13.99 -8.53 18.16
N LYS A 163 -14.15 -7.28 18.64
CA LYS A 163 -13.25 -6.54 19.56
C LYS A 163 -11.97 -5.99 18.92
N ASP A 164 -11.66 -6.29 17.67
CA ASP A 164 -10.60 -5.63 16.92
C ASP A 164 -11.07 -4.24 16.49
N ARG A 165 -10.23 -3.25 16.77
CA ARG A 165 -10.47 -1.87 16.34
C ARG A 165 -9.66 -1.59 15.07
N PHE A 166 -10.30 -0.93 14.14
CA PHE A 166 -9.68 -0.47 12.90
C PHE A 166 -9.81 1.04 12.80
N LYS A 167 -8.72 1.69 12.48
CA LYS A 167 -8.76 3.08 12.06
C LYS A 167 -9.00 3.18 10.57
N ALA A 168 -9.82 4.12 10.19
CA ALA A 168 -10.20 4.33 8.82
C ALA A 168 -9.63 5.63 8.27
N TYR A 169 -9.03 5.55 7.08
CA TYR A 169 -8.38 6.66 6.40
C TYR A 169 -8.90 6.79 4.98
N VAL A 170 -8.93 8.01 4.46
CA VAL A 170 -9.01 8.25 3.03
C VAL A 170 -7.64 8.70 2.55
N ASN A 171 -7.13 8.00 1.55
CA ASN A 171 -5.83 8.28 0.97
C ASN A 171 -6.00 8.90 -0.40
N PHE A 172 -5.28 9.97 -0.65
CA PHE A 172 -5.13 10.60 -1.95
C PHE A 172 -3.70 10.37 -2.42
N ILE A 173 -3.54 9.90 -3.64
CA ILE A 173 -2.24 9.63 -4.21
C ILE A 173 -2.22 10.04 -5.68
N THR A 174 -1.09 10.56 -6.16
CA THR A 174 -0.82 10.80 -7.57
C THR A 174 0.59 10.39 -7.95
N GLY A 175 0.80 10.06 -9.23
CA GLY A 175 2.11 9.73 -9.78
C GLY A 175 2.47 10.63 -10.96
N HIS A 176 3.72 11.04 -11.04
CA HIS A 176 4.26 11.84 -12.11
C HIS A 176 5.15 11.04 -13.07
N ASP A 177 5.26 9.73 -12.83
CA ASP A 177 6.09 8.78 -13.59
C ASP A 177 5.30 7.96 -14.62
N GLY A 178 4.01 8.26 -14.79
CA GLY A 178 3.13 7.56 -15.72
C GLY A 178 2.64 6.19 -15.23
N THR A 179 3.02 5.76 -14.02
CA THR A 179 2.63 4.45 -13.47
C THR A 179 1.35 4.49 -12.65
N LEU A 180 0.93 5.69 -12.21
CA LEU A 180 -0.17 5.86 -11.27
C LEU A 180 -1.05 7.04 -11.69
N ALA A 181 -2.35 6.81 -11.80
CA ALA A 181 -3.36 7.87 -11.88
C ALA A 181 -3.53 8.54 -10.51
N MET A 182 -3.98 9.80 -10.49
CA MET A 182 -4.47 10.39 -9.25
C MET A 182 -5.65 9.55 -8.74
N THR A 183 -5.54 9.04 -7.53
CA THR A 183 -6.53 8.12 -6.96
C THR A 183 -6.86 8.54 -5.53
N ALA A 184 -8.15 8.54 -5.20
CA ALA A 184 -8.64 8.60 -3.84
C ALA A 184 -9.26 7.25 -3.47
N TYR A 185 -8.89 6.70 -2.32
CA TYR A 185 -9.39 5.40 -1.88
C TYR A 185 -9.46 5.31 -0.35
N ASP A 186 -10.38 4.49 0.11
CA ASP A 186 -10.54 4.15 1.53
C ASP A 186 -9.55 3.05 1.94
N SER A 187 -9.04 3.16 3.14
CA SER A 187 -8.24 2.10 3.76
C SER A 187 -8.55 2.00 5.24
N VAL A 188 -8.53 0.80 5.77
CA VAL A 188 -8.66 0.54 7.20
C VAL A 188 -7.43 -0.18 7.72
N ILE A 189 -6.98 0.23 8.89
CA ILE A 189 -5.81 -0.33 9.53
C ILE A 189 -6.22 -0.97 10.85
N ARG A 190 -6.00 -2.27 10.96
CA ARG A 190 -6.21 -3.01 12.20
C ARG A 190 -5.19 -2.56 13.26
N ILE A 191 -5.66 -2.04 14.40
CA ILE A 191 -4.79 -1.42 15.41
C ILE A 191 -3.85 -2.45 16.04
N VAL A 192 -4.30 -3.70 16.20
CA VAL A 192 -3.53 -4.76 16.90
C VAL A 192 -2.28 -5.19 16.13
N CYS A 193 -2.34 -5.29 14.81
CA CYS A 193 -1.24 -5.81 13.99
C CYS A 193 -0.76 -4.84 12.90
N MET A 194 -1.31 -3.63 12.87
CA MET A 194 -0.97 -2.60 11.87
C MET A 194 -1.14 -3.05 10.42
N ASN A 195 -1.88 -4.14 10.18
CA ASN A 195 -2.17 -4.61 8.83
C ASN A 195 -3.13 -3.64 8.14
N THR A 196 -2.75 -3.18 6.98
CA THR A 196 -3.60 -2.36 6.13
C THR A 196 -4.50 -3.25 5.30
N LEU A 197 -5.79 -3.17 5.54
CA LEU A 197 -6.81 -3.74 4.69
C LEU A 197 -7.30 -2.65 3.76
N ILE A 198 -6.98 -2.77 2.48
CA ILE A 198 -7.53 -1.89 1.45
C ILE A 198 -8.91 -2.44 1.12
N ALA A 199 -9.94 -1.59 1.21
CA ALA A 199 -11.26 -1.96 0.74
C ALA A 199 -11.16 -2.36 -0.74
N SER A 200 -11.56 -3.57 -1.08
CA SER A 200 -11.54 -4.03 -2.46
C SER A 200 -12.39 -3.11 -3.31
N ARG A 201 -11.82 -2.55 -4.37
CA ARG A 201 -12.57 -1.77 -5.36
C ARG A 201 -13.73 -2.56 -5.96
N GLU A 202 -13.57 -3.88 -6.06
CA GLU A 202 -14.59 -4.78 -6.60
C GLU A 202 -15.62 -5.18 -5.54
N ALA A 203 -15.20 -5.51 -4.30
CA ALA A 203 -16.11 -5.93 -3.23
C ALA A 203 -16.94 -4.76 -2.67
N ALA A 204 -16.40 -3.55 -2.69
CA ALA A 204 -17.08 -2.35 -2.21
C ALA A 204 -17.87 -1.59 -3.30
N GLY A 205 -18.00 -2.13 -4.50
CA GLY A 205 -18.71 -1.47 -5.59
C GLY A 205 -18.12 -0.12 -5.96
N ALA A 206 -16.85 -0.07 -6.34
CA ALA A 206 -16.12 1.12 -6.77
C ALA A 206 -15.88 2.19 -5.67
N ALA A 207 -15.47 1.78 -4.47
CA ALA A 207 -15.11 2.70 -3.37
C ALA A 207 -13.80 3.46 -3.59
N GLY A 208 -13.26 3.49 -4.78
CA GLY A 208 -12.10 4.27 -5.16
C GLY A 208 -12.38 5.11 -6.41
N PHE A 209 -11.77 6.27 -6.47
CA PHE A 209 -11.85 7.17 -7.61
C PHE A 209 -10.49 7.37 -8.23
N SER A 210 -10.44 7.35 -9.56
CA SER A 210 -9.19 7.56 -10.29
C SER A 210 -9.36 8.61 -11.40
N VAL A 211 -8.48 9.58 -11.42
CA VAL A 211 -8.35 10.57 -12.49
C VAL A 211 -7.11 10.28 -13.29
N TYR A 212 -7.30 9.91 -14.54
CA TYR A 212 -6.19 9.71 -15.46
C TYR A 212 -5.61 11.04 -15.91
N HIS A 213 -4.31 11.08 -16.16
CA HIS A 213 -3.56 12.23 -16.65
C HIS A 213 -3.89 12.58 -18.12
N THR A 214 -5.15 12.87 -18.38
CA THR A 214 -5.69 13.21 -19.70
C THR A 214 -6.21 14.65 -19.71
N LYS A 215 -6.51 15.18 -20.90
CA LYS A 215 -7.08 16.53 -21.06
C LYS A 215 -8.34 16.82 -20.21
N ASN A 216 -9.03 15.77 -19.76
CA ASN A 216 -10.24 15.88 -18.95
C ASN A 216 -9.97 15.79 -17.43
N ALA A 217 -8.71 15.74 -17.01
CA ALA A 217 -8.35 15.58 -15.61
C ALA A 217 -8.96 16.65 -14.70
N ASP A 218 -8.89 17.93 -15.10
CA ASP A 218 -9.41 19.04 -14.32
C ASP A 218 -10.94 18.94 -14.10
N LEU A 219 -11.69 18.47 -15.11
CA LEU A 219 -13.13 18.25 -14.99
C LEU A 219 -13.44 17.06 -14.05
N ALA A 220 -12.68 15.99 -14.17
CA ALA A 220 -12.85 14.81 -13.32
C ALA A 220 -12.57 15.13 -11.85
N MET A 221 -11.53 15.93 -11.56
CA MET A 221 -11.20 16.34 -10.20
C MET A 221 -12.30 17.19 -9.54
N LYS A 222 -13.04 18.00 -10.29
CA LYS A 222 -14.15 18.80 -9.77
C LYS A 222 -15.33 17.96 -9.25
N ASN A 223 -15.46 16.73 -9.71
CA ASN A 223 -16.52 15.81 -9.30
C ASN A 223 -16.14 14.95 -8.08
N LEU A 224 -14.94 15.11 -7.54
CA LEU A 224 -14.42 14.31 -6.43
C LEU A 224 -15.24 14.43 -5.13
N PRO A 225 -15.76 15.60 -4.74
CA PRO A 225 -16.60 15.72 -3.56
C PRO A 225 -17.86 14.81 -3.59
N GLU A 226 -18.44 14.59 -4.77
CA GLU A 226 -19.59 13.68 -4.90
C GLU A 226 -19.22 12.21 -4.65
N LEU A 227 -17.95 11.86 -4.88
CA LEU A 227 -17.43 10.50 -4.71
C LEU A 227 -17.09 10.17 -3.26
N PHE A 228 -16.96 11.17 -2.40
CA PHE A 228 -16.76 10.95 -0.97
C PHE A 228 -17.92 10.13 -0.37
N ASN A 229 -19.16 10.40 -0.77
CA ASN A 229 -20.31 9.60 -0.37
C ASN A 229 -20.18 8.12 -0.84
N ALA A 230 -19.56 7.87 -1.99
CA ALA A 230 -19.31 6.52 -2.46
C ALA A 230 -18.22 5.82 -1.61
N ILE A 231 -17.19 6.55 -1.17
CA ILE A 231 -16.18 6.03 -0.24
C ILE A 231 -16.80 5.64 1.10
N LEU A 232 -17.64 6.49 1.69
CA LEU A 232 -18.35 6.18 2.95
C LEU A 232 -19.27 4.97 2.79
N LYS A 233 -19.97 4.87 1.65
CA LYS A 233 -20.80 3.69 1.36
C LYS A 233 -19.97 2.43 1.18
N GLY A 234 -18.82 2.53 0.54
CA GLY A 234 -17.87 1.42 0.40
C GLY A 234 -17.39 0.90 1.75
N ARG A 235 -17.23 1.79 2.73
CA ARG A 235 -16.86 1.41 4.10
C ARG A 235 -17.93 0.58 4.81
N ALA A 236 -19.21 0.95 4.68
CA ALA A 236 -20.30 0.14 5.22
C ALA A 236 -20.28 -1.28 4.62
N ASN A 237 -20.07 -1.39 3.30
CA ASN A 237 -19.92 -2.68 2.63
C ASN A 237 -18.71 -3.47 3.17
N LEU A 238 -17.59 -2.81 3.44
CA LEU A 238 -16.41 -3.46 4.03
C LEU A 238 -16.71 -4.03 5.42
N GLN A 239 -17.43 -3.27 6.26
CA GLN A 239 -17.86 -3.76 7.56
C GLN A 239 -18.71 -5.02 7.43
N GLU A 240 -19.71 -5.01 6.55
CA GLU A 240 -20.56 -6.19 6.28
C GLU A 240 -19.73 -7.39 5.81
N VAL A 241 -18.75 -7.17 4.92
CA VAL A 241 -17.84 -8.22 4.45
C VAL A 241 -17.02 -8.79 5.61
N MET A 242 -16.46 -7.95 6.46
CA MET A 242 -15.63 -8.41 7.59
C MET A 242 -16.47 -9.16 8.63
N GLU A 243 -17.66 -8.68 8.95
CA GLU A 243 -18.61 -9.36 9.85
C GLU A 243 -19.01 -10.72 9.25
N TYR A 244 -19.28 -10.78 7.96
CA TYR A 244 -19.56 -12.03 7.26
C TYR A 244 -18.39 -13.02 7.38
N LEU A 245 -17.14 -12.57 7.14
CA LEU A 245 -15.96 -13.43 7.24
C LEU A 245 -15.74 -13.93 8.67
N GLU A 246 -16.02 -13.11 9.70
CA GLU A 246 -15.92 -13.50 11.11
C GLU A 246 -16.96 -14.56 11.51
N GLN A 247 -18.17 -14.48 10.98
CA GLN A 247 -19.24 -15.43 11.25
C GLN A 247 -19.00 -16.80 10.60
N ASN A 248 -18.17 -16.87 9.58
CA ASN A 248 -17.91 -18.09 8.83
C ASN A 248 -16.67 -18.82 9.35
N LYS A 249 -16.87 -20.03 9.87
CA LYS A 249 -15.81 -20.88 10.39
C LYS A 249 -14.91 -21.42 9.29
N CYS A 250 -13.63 -21.55 9.62
CA CYS A 250 -12.60 -22.10 8.76
C CYS A 250 -11.60 -22.88 9.59
N ASP A 251 -11.25 -24.08 9.18
CA ASP A 251 -10.16 -24.84 9.82
C ASP A 251 -8.84 -24.70 9.03
N ALA A 252 -7.76 -25.20 9.62
CA ALA A 252 -6.43 -25.08 9.04
C ALA A 252 -6.26 -25.78 7.70
N ASN A 253 -6.97 -26.90 7.47
CA ASN A 253 -6.90 -27.66 6.21
C ASN A 253 -7.64 -26.90 5.11
N ASP A 254 -8.82 -26.41 5.41
CA ASP A 254 -9.61 -25.61 4.45
C ASP A 254 -8.93 -24.26 4.20
N ALA A 255 -8.28 -23.64 5.19
CA ALA A 255 -7.48 -22.42 5.02
C ALA A 255 -6.33 -22.63 4.03
N LEU A 256 -5.55 -23.71 4.20
CA LEU A 256 -4.49 -24.06 3.25
C LEU A 256 -5.05 -24.37 1.87
N ALA A 257 -6.14 -25.15 1.79
CA ALA A 257 -6.78 -25.47 0.51
C ALA A 257 -7.30 -24.22 -0.20
N MET A 258 -7.98 -23.30 0.50
CA MET A 258 -8.45 -22.05 -0.11
C MET A 258 -7.29 -21.17 -0.56
N ALA A 259 -6.19 -21.09 0.21
CA ALA A 259 -5.00 -20.36 -0.21
C ALA A 259 -4.35 -20.97 -1.46
N CYS A 260 -4.26 -22.31 -1.57
CA CYS A 260 -3.82 -22.99 -2.80
C CYS A 260 -4.76 -22.72 -3.96
N GLY A 261 -6.06 -22.83 -3.73
CA GLY A 261 -7.08 -22.61 -4.77
C GLY A 261 -7.11 -21.20 -5.30
N TYR A 262 -6.83 -20.19 -4.48
CA TYR A 262 -6.65 -18.82 -4.93
C TYR A 262 -5.58 -18.72 -6.02
N PHE A 263 -4.41 -19.34 -5.84
CA PHE A 263 -3.35 -19.33 -6.84
C PHE A 263 -3.69 -20.19 -8.07
N CYS A 264 -4.52 -21.22 -7.93
CA CYS A 264 -5.05 -21.96 -9.08
C CYS A 264 -5.97 -21.06 -9.93
N LEU A 265 -6.87 -20.32 -9.31
CA LEU A 265 -7.77 -19.38 -9.98
C LEU A 265 -7.00 -18.26 -10.69
N GLU A 266 -5.96 -17.68 -10.05
CA GLU A 266 -5.14 -16.63 -10.63
C GLU A 266 -4.35 -17.08 -11.87
N THR A 267 -3.97 -18.34 -11.93
CA THR A 267 -3.14 -18.89 -13.02
C THR A 267 -3.89 -19.73 -14.03
N ASP A 268 -5.15 -20.04 -13.76
CA ASP A 268 -5.97 -21.02 -14.53
C ASP A 268 -5.25 -22.38 -14.69
N LYS A 269 -4.60 -22.85 -13.60
CA LYS A 269 -3.84 -24.09 -13.55
C LYS A 269 -4.16 -24.89 -12.30
N ALA A 270 -4.34 -26.20 -12.47
CA ALA A 270 -4.54 -27.12 -11.36
C ALA A 270 -3.24 -27.40 -10.58
N GLU A 271 -2.08 -27.29 -11.23
CA GLU A 271 -0.78 -27.50 -10.60
C GLU A 271 -0.17 -26.18 -10.12
N LEU A 272 0.25 -26.14 -8.87
CA LEU A 272 0.88 -24.99 -8.26
C LEU A 272 2.40 -24.99 -8.49
N SER A 273 2.94 -23.84 -8.86
CA SER A 273 4.38 -23.64 -8.81
C SER A 273 4.88 -23.71 -7.36
N THR A 274 6.16 -24.08 -7.14
CA THR A 274 6.78 -24.06 -5.81
C THR A 274 6.60 -22.70 -5.10
N ARG A 275 6.65 -21.59 -5.87
CA ARG A 275 6.45 -20.25 -5.32
C ARG A 275 5.01 -20.05 -4.82
N ALA A 276 4.01 -20.47 -5.57
CA ALA A 276 2.60 -20.39 -5.19
C ALA A 276 2.30 -21.27 -3.97
N MET A 277 2.85 -22.49 -3.94
CA MET A 277 2.71 -23.39 -2.79
C MET A 277 3.33 -22.78 -1.51
N ASN A 278 4.54 -22.24 -1.60
CA ASN A 278 5.18 -21.58 -0.46
C ASN A 278 4.37 -20.36 0.03
N ALA A 279 3.76 -19.60 -0.89
CA ALA A 279 2.90 -18.49 -0.54
C ALA A 279 1.62 -18.95 0.17
N ALA A 280 0.96 -20.00 -0.35
CA ALA A 280 -0.23 -20.57 0.27
C ALA A 280 0.07 -21.11 1.69
N GLN A 281 1.21 -21.80 1.87
CA GLN A 281 1.67 -22.26 3.19
C GLN A 281 1.98 -21.11 4.14
N GLY A 282 2.58 -20.02 3.64
CA GLY A 282 2.81 -18.80 4.40
C GLY A 282 1.51 -18.17 4.91
N ILE A 283 0.51 -18.03 4.05
CA ILE A 283 -0.82 -17.53 4.39
C ILE A 283 -1.50 -18.44 5.42
N ALA A 284 -1.50 -19.75 5.20
CA ALA A 284 -2.07 -20.72 6.13
C ALA A 284 -1.36 -20.74 7.50
N THR A 285 -0.07 -20.45 7.54
CA THR A 285 0.67 -20.30 8.80
C THR A 285 0.21 -19.05 9.54
N LEU A 286 0.05 -17.93 8.86
CA LEU A 286 -0.40 -16.67 9.44
C LEU A 286 -1.89 -16.69 9.82
N PHE A 287 -2.70 -17.55 9.21
CA PHE A 287 -4.09 -17.81 9.62
C PHE A 287 -4.21 -18.12 11.13
N SER A 288 -3.27 -18.90 11.68
CA SER A 288 -3.29 -19.31 13.10
C SER A 288 -2.22 -18.64 13.96
N ARG A 289 -1.14 -18.12 13.35
CA ARG A 289 0.00 -17.55 14.07
C ARG A 289 0.18 -16.04 13.84
N GLY A 290 -0.56 -15.47 12.90
CA GLY A 290 -0.58 -14.03 12.66
C GLY A 290 -1.05 -13.26 13.90
N ILE A 291 -0.60 -12.01 14.01
CA ILE A 291 -0.89 -11.19 15.20
C ILE A 291 -2.41 -10.99 15.32
N GLY A 292 -2.97 -11.45 16.46
CA GLY A 292 -4.39 -11.36 16.77
C GLY A 292 -5.28 -12.39 16.05
N ASN A 293 -4.73 -13.30 15.24
CA ASN A 293 -5.47 -14.39 14.61
C ASN A 293 -5.61 -15.59 15.57
N LYS A 294 -6.74 -16.29 15.46
CA LYS A 294 -7.02 -17.50 16.24
C LYS A 294 -6.99 -18.78 15.41
N GLY A 295 -7.09 -18.65 14.09
CA GLY A 295 -7.16 -19.77 13.17
C GLY A 295 -8.52 -20.48 13.19
N GLU A 296 -9.61 -19.73 13.29
CA GLU A 296 -10.97 -20.25 13.48
C GLU A 296 -11.98 -19.78 12.42
N THR A 297 -11.70 -18.68 11.71
CA THR A 297 -12.68 -18.03 10.83
C THR A 297 -12.07 -17.61 9.49
N LEU A 298 -12.92 -17.32 8.50
CA LEU A 298 -12.48 -16.72 7.25
C LEU A 298 -11.85 -15.33 7.46
N TYR A 299 -12.22 -14.64 8.53
CA TYR A 299 -11.61 -13.38 8.94
C TYR A 299 -10.13 -13.57 9.32
N ASP A 300 -9.80 -14.60 10.09
CA ASP A 300 -8.40 -14.93 10.40
C ASP A 300 -7.61 -15.26 9.13
N LEU A 301 -8.23 -15.93 8.16
CA LEU A 301 -7.60 -16.25 6.88
C LEU A 301 -7.36 -14.99 6.03
N ALA A 302 -8.32 -14.07 5.99
CA ALA A 302 -8.17 -12.78 5.32
C ALA A 302 -7.04 -11.95 5.95
N ASN A 303 -6.97 -11.91 7.28
CA ASN A 303 -5.89 -11.23 8.02
C ASN A 303 -4.52 -11.89 7.75
N GLY A 304 -4.45 -13.22 7.78
CA GLY A 304 -3.22 -13.95 7.47
C GLY A 304 -2.70 -13.66 6.05
N ALA A 305 -3.59 -13.60 5.07
CA ALA A 305 -3.25 -13.22 3.70
C ALA A 305 -2.78 -11.77 3.61
N THR A 306 -3.48 -10.85 4.28
CA THR A 306 -3.12 -9.43 4.31
C THR A 306 -1.75 -9.22 4.96
N GLU A 307 -1.47 -9.91 6.07
CA GLU A 307 -0.18 -9.88 6.75
C GLU A 307 0.93 -10.45 5.86
N TYR A 308 0.68 -11.57 5.19
CA TYR A 308 1.62 -12.19 4.27
C TYR A 308 2.08 -11.22 3.16
N TRP A 309 1.14 -10.54 2.52
CA TRP A 309 1.45 -9.60 1.44
C TRP A 309 1.90 -8.21 1.95
N THR A 310 1.72 -7.89 3.21
CA THR A 310 2.18 -6.63 3.81
C THR A 310 3.59 -6.76 4.40
N SER A 311 3.81 -7.68 5.34
CA SER A 311 5.08 -7.80 6.07
C SER A 311 6.05 -8.79 5.43
N GLY A 312 5.55 -9.75 4.66
CA GLY A 312 6.38 -10.73 3.96
C GLY A 312 7.20 -11.66 4.86
N GLU A 313 6.87 -11.76 6.14
CA GLU A 313 7.45 -12.75 7.05
C GLU A 313 6.95 -14.15 6.68
N GLY A 314 7.73 -14.87 5.97
CA GLY A 314 7.43 -16.22 5.49
C GLY A 314 7.88 -16.45 4.06
N THR A 315 8.14 -15.42 3.28
CA THR A 315 8.73 -15.55 1.96
C THR A 315 10.23 -15.71 2.10
N GLY A 316 10.71 -16.91 1.88
CA GLY A 316 12.11 -17.25 1.89
C GLY A 316 13.00 -16.24 1.17
N LYS A 317 14.29 -16.28 1.49
CA LYS A 317 15.48 -15.54 1.03
C LYS A 317 15.45 -14.96 -0.40
N GLY A 318 14.38 -14.22 -0.77
CA GLY A 318 14.33 -13.46 -2.02
C GLY A 318 15.13 -12.17 -1.88
N LYS A 319 15.82 -11.78 -2.94
CA LYS A 319 16.64 -10.56 -3.05
C LYS A 319 15.84 -9.24 -3.02
N THR A 320 14.54 -9.28 -2.73
CA THR A 320 13.68 -8.09 -2.68
C THR A 320 13.79 -7.50 -1.28
N SER A 321 14.15 -6.24 -1.19
CA SER A 321 14.23 -5.53 0.10
C SER A 321 12.88 -5.52 0.81
N LEU A 322 12.88 -5.35 2.11
CA LEU A 322 11.64 -5.28 2.89
C LEU A 322 10.81 -4.06 2.47
N SER A 323 11.46 -2.95 2.12
CA SER A 323 10.84 -1.73 1.57
C SER A 323 10.14 -1.96 0.24
N ASP A 324 10.77 -2.66 -0.72
CA ASP A 324 10.15 -3.02 -1.99
C ASP A 324 8.86 -3.84 -1.79
N ARG A 325 8.86 -4.73 -0.80
CA ARG A 325 7.69 -5.55 -0.48
C ARG A 325 6.55 -4.71 0.06
N THR A 326 6.84 -3.79 0.96
CA THR A 326 5.84 -2.93 1.56
C THR A 326 5.25 -1.93 0.56
N TYR A 327 6.11 -1.33 -0.27
CA TYR A 327 5.65 -0.48 -1.36
C TYR A 327 4.69 -1.23 -2.29
N ARG A 328 5.07 -2.42 -2.74
CA ARG A 328 4.21 -3.28 -3.59
C ARG A 328 2.92 -3.70 -2.87
N SER A 329 2.95 -3.80 -1.54
CA SER A 329 1.77 -4.18 -0.76
C SER A 329 0.67 -3.12 -0.74
N GLN A 330 1.01 -1.87 -1.04
CA GLN A 330 0.05 -0.77 -1.03
C GLN A 330 -0.35 -0.29 -2.42
N MET A 331 0.56 -0.37 -3.39
CA MET A 331 0.39 0.25 -4.71
C MET A 331 0.67 -0.69 -5.88
N GLY A 332 1.08 -1.92 -5.62
CA GLY A 332 1.48 -2.88 -6.63
C GLY A 332 0.69 -4.18 -6.61
N SER A 333 1.27 -5.21 -7.18
CA SER A 333 0.66 -6.54 -7.30
C SER A 333 0.21 -7.15 -5.97
N ALA A 334 0.91 -6.86 -4.88
CA ALA A 334 0.51 -7.36 -3.57
C ALA A 334 -0.76 -6.69 -3.04
N ALA A 335 -1.02 -5.41 -3.37
CA ALA A 335 -2.30 -4.77 -3.08
C ALA A 335 -3.44 -5.48 -3.83
N THR A 336 -3.25 -5.73 -5.13
CA THR A 336 -4.22 -6.47 -5.95
C THR A 336 -4.49 -7.87 -5.40
N HIS A 337 -3.44 -8.59 -4.98
CA HIS A 337 -3.62 -9.92 -4.38
C HIS A 337 -4.41 -9.87 -3.07
N LYS A 338 -4.18 -8.88 -2.20
CA LYS A 338 -4.96 -8.71 -0.97
C LYS A 338 -6.44 -8.50 -1.28
N GLU A 339 -6.74 -7.60 -2.22
CA GLU A 339 -8.10 -7.31 -2.66
C GLU A 339 -8.78 -8.55 -3.24
N SER A 340 -8.16 -9.19 -4.24
CA SER A 340 -8.71 -10.37 -4.91
C SER A 340 -8.91 -11.54 -3.95
N PHE A 341 -8.01 -11.72 -2.98
CA PHE A 341 -8.13 -12.79 -1.99
C PHE A 341 -9.32 -12.56 -1.06
N VAL A 342 -9.47 -11.36 -0.52
CA VAL A 342 -10.62 -11.00 0.34
C VAL A 342 -11.93 -11.11 -0.45
N ALA A 343 -11.97 -10.63 -1.70
CA ALA A 343 -13.13 -10.75 -2.56
C ALA A 343 -13.49 -12.21 -2.86
N MET A 344 -12.51 -13.07 -3.07
CA MET A 344 -12.72 -14.53 -3.23
C MET A 344 -13.33 -15.14 -1.96
N LEU A 345 -12.83 -14.79 -0.77
CA LEU A 345 -13.37 -15.29 0.50
C LEU A 345 -14.81 -14.82 0.76
N ALA A 346 -15.13 -13.60 0.36
CA ALA A 346 -16.46 -13.00 0.54
C ALA A 346 -17.51 -13.53 -0.45
N ASN A 347 -17.10 -14.15 -1.55
CA ASN A 347 -17.99 -14.71 -2.56
C ASN A 347 -18.12 -16.23 -2.38
N ASP A 348 -19.31 -16.71 -2.03
CA ASP A 348 -19.58 -18.10 -1.73
C ASP A 348 -19.20 -19.08 -2.85
N ASP A 349 -19.50 -18.73 -4.09
CA ASP A 349 -19.24 -19.60 -5.23
C ASP A 349 -17.75 -19.67 -5.55
N ARG A 350 -17.08 -18.50 -5.59
CA ARG A 350 -15.62 -18.43 -5.78
C ARG A 350 -14.86 -19.11 -4.65
N ARG A 351 -15.32 -18.96 -3.42
CA ARG A 351 -14.72 -19.62 -2.25
C ARG A 351 -14.84 -21.15 -2.33
N LYS A 352 -16.02 -21.68 -2.72
CA LYS A 352 -16.23 -23.11 -2.92
C LYS A 352 -15.36 -23.65 -4.05
N GLU A 353 -15.26 -22.92 -5.15
CA GLU A 353 -14.39 -23.24 -6.28
C GLU A 353 -12.92 -23.27 -5.84
N ALA A 354 -12.45 -22.24 -5.16
CA ALA A 354 -11.08 -22.18 -4.60
C ALA A 354 -10.80 -23.36 -3.67
N LEU A 355 -11.72 -23.68 -2.76
CA LEU A 355 -11.58 -24.81 -1.86
C LEU A 355 -11.44 -26.15 -2.61
N GLN A 356 -12.24 -26.36 -3.64
CA GLN A 356 -12.19 -27.56 -4.46
C GLN A 356 -10.87 -27.65 -5.26
N LEU A 357 -10.49 -26.60 -5.97
CA LEU A 357 -9.24 -26.55 -6.73
C LEU A 357 -8.01 -26.73 -5.84
N GLY A 358 -8.02 -26.10 -4.67
CA GLY A 358 -6.91 -26.23 -3.71
C GLY A 358 -6.79 -27.66 -3.15
N LYS A 359 -7.88 -28.36 -2.84
CA LYS A 359 -7.86 -29.76 -2.43
C LYS A 359 -7.30 -30.66 -3.56
N GLN A 360 -7.63 -30.38 -4.82
CA GLN A 360 -7.06 -31.08 -5.96
C GLN A 360 -5.55 -30.81 -6.11
N ALA A 361 -5.13 -29.54 -6.02
CA ALA A 361 -3.72 -29.18 -6.12
C ALA A 361 -2.87 -29.80 -4.99
N LEU A 362 -3.38 -29.87 -3.78
CA LEU A 362 -2.71 -30.54 -2.66
C LEU A 362 -2.60 -32.05 -2.86
N ALA A 363 -3.61 -32.69 -3.48
CA ALA A 363 -3.56 -34.11 -3.81
C ALA A 363 -2.55 -34.44 -4.92
N LEU A 364 -2.30 -33.51 -5.85
CA LEU A 364 -1.29 -33.67 -6.90
C LEU A 364 0.14 -33.42 -6.41
N ALA A 365 0.31 -32.70 -5.32
CA ALA A 365 1.63 -32.36 -4.74
C ALA A 365 2.17 -33.43 -3.77
N ASN A 366 1.34 -34.36 -3.31
CA ASN A 366 1.66 -35.52 -2.47
C ASN A 366 1.86 -36.77 -3.34
#